data_bcae1847ee6c40df98d76d1ad2dadd3e
#
_entry.id   bcae1847ee6c40df98d76d1ad2dadd3e
#
_cell.length_a   1.000
_cell.length_b   1.000
_cell.length_c   1.000
_cell.angle_alpha   90.00
_cell.angle_beta   90.00
_cell.angle_gamma   90.00
#
_symmetry.space_group_name_H-M   'P 1'
#
loop_
_entity.id
_entity.type
_entity.pdbx_description
1 polymer ?
#
loop_
_entity_poly.entity_id
_entity_poly.type
_entity_poly.pdbx_seq_one_letter_code
_entity_poly.pdbx_strand_id
1 'polypeptide(L)'
;SLVGSEMCIRDSSRAIALAVFTVLTMAGAFLFQAAANGIFFGELEWGNTKAILSYFVTELALHYALVLICMAIAIILKNNVISMVIAVCLSMNVMTIVYGVVNSAIQKIGIQNFQIYKYTITGKLSLLPMNPSGNECLAAFGVAMVFIVIMISVSSVVFQKRDI
;
A
#
# COMPACT_ATOMS: atom_id res chain seq x y z
N SER A 1 27.45 20.43 -3.77
CA SER A 1 26.35 19.69 -4.11
C SER A 1 26.47 18.22 -4.57
N LEU A 2 27.66 17.60 -4.48
CA LEU A 2 27.84 16.16 -4.74
C LEU A 2 27.13 15.30 -3.68
N VAL A 3 27.08 15.74 -2.44
CA VAL A 3 26.43 15.04 -1.33
C VAL A 3 24.91 14.89 -1.56
N GLY A 4 24.25 15.90 -2.13
CA GLY A 4 22.82 15.83 -2.42
C GLY A 4 22.46 14.86 -3.54
N SER A 5 23.33 14.65 -4.52
CA SER A 5 23.11 13.70 -5.62
C SER A 5 23.30 12.23 -5.17
N GLU A 6 24.29 11.96 -4.32
CA GLU A 6 24.52 10.61 -3.78
C GLU A 6 23.38 10.15 -2.86
N MET A 7 22.79 11.06 -2.09
CA MET A 7 21.61 10.77 -1.26
C MET A 7 20.38 10.47 -2.10
N CYS A 8 20.13 11.26 -3.13
CA CYS A 8 19.02 11.05 -4.04
C CYS A 8 19.12 9.68 -4.75
N ILE A 9 20.33 9.27 -5.13
CA ILE A 9 20.60 7.95 -5.72
C ILE A 9 20.33 6.82 -4.70
N ARG A 10 20.75 6.99 -3.45
CA ARG A 10 20.52 5.96 -2.39
C ARG A 10 19.04 5.78 -2.08
N ASP A 11 18.26 6.85 -2.02
CA ASP A 11 16.81 6.78 -1.79
C ASP A 11 16.08 6.19 -2.98
N SER A 12 16.43 6.61 -4.19
CA SER A 12 15.88 6.04 -5.41
C SER A 12 16.18 4.55 -5.53
N SER A 13 17.39 4.11 -5.18
CA SER A 13 17.75 2.69 -5.23
C SER A 13 16.94 1.85 -4.23
N ARG A 14 16.67 2.37 -3.04
CA ARG A 14 15.81 1.70 -2.04
C ARG A 14 14.37 1.61 -2.51
N ALA A 15 13.81 2.70 -3.03
CA ALA A 15 12.45 2.71 -3.57
C ALA A 15 12.29 1.74 -4.74
N ILE A 16 13.28 1.66 -5.64
CA ILE A 16 13.30 0.71 -6.75
C ILE A 16 13.42 -0.73 -6.24
N ALA A 17 14.31 -1.00 -5.29
CA ALA A 17 14.45 -2.33 -4.70
C ALA A 17 13.15 -2.80 -4.04
N LEU A 18 12.46 -1.92 -3.32
CA LEU A 18 11.15 -2.20 -2.73
C LEU A 18 10.06 -2.41 -3.80
N ALA A 19 10.11 -1.67 -4.91
CA ALA A 19 9.19 -1.88 -6.03
C ALA A 19 9.38 -3.28 -6.63
N VAL A 20 10.63 -3.66 -6.92
CA VAL A 20 10.96 -5.01 -7.44
C VAL A 20 10.52 -6.09 -6.45
N PHE A 21 10.80 -5.92 -5.16
CA PHE A 21 10.36 -6.84 -4.11
C PHE A 21 8.84 -6.99 -4.06
N THR A 22 8.10 -5.88 -4.12
CA THR A 22 6.63 -5.89 -4.12
C THR A 22 6.08 -6.64 -5.34
N VAL A 23 6.62 -6.37 -6.54
CA VAL A 23 6.23 -7.06 -7.77
C VAL A 23 6.48 -8.56 -7.67
N LEU A 24 7.66 -8.98 -7.23
CA LEU A 24 8.01 -10.40 -7.10
C LEU A 24 7.12 -11.10 -6.06
N THR A 25 6.85 -10.47 -4.93
CA THR A 25 6.01 -11.03 -3.87
C THR A 25 4.56 -11.18 -4.35
N MET A 26 4.01 -10.16 -5.00
CA MET A 26 2.64 -10.20 -5.54
C MET A 26 2.50 -11.22 -6.67
N ALA A 27 3.47 -11.30 -7.59
CA ALA A 27 3.47 -12.29 -8.65
C ALA A 27 3.58 -13.72 -8.08
N GLY A 28 4.44 -13.93 -7.08
CA GLY A 28 4.57 -15.21 -6.38
C GLY A 28 3.29 -15.62 -5.67
N ALA A 29 2.64 -14.70 -4.96
CA ALA A 29 1.35 -14.95 -4.30
C ALA A 29 0.25 -15.30 -5.31
N PHE A 30 0.18 -14.57 -6.43
CA PHE A 30 -0.78 -14.84 -7.49
C PHE A 30 -0.58 -16.22 -8.13
N LEU A 31 0.67 -16.57 -8.45
CA LEU A 31 1.01 -17.89 -9.01
C LEU A 31 0.71 -19.01 -8.02
N PHE A 32 1.02 -18.81 -6.74
CA PHE A 32 0.72 -19.79 -5.70
C PHE A 32 -0.79 -19.99 -5.57
N GLN A 33 -1.57 -18.92 -5.57
CA GLN A 33 -3.04 -19.00 -5.49
C GLN A 33 -3.63 -19.69 -6.72
N ALA A 34 -3.15 -19.37 -7.92
CA ALA A 34 -3.57 -20.01 -9.16
C ALA A 34 -3.26 -21.53 -9.14
N ALA A 35 -2.04 -21.90 -8.71
CA ALA A 35 -1.67 -23.31 -8.57
C ALA A 35 -2.52 -24.05 -7.53
N ALA A 36 -2.74 -23.44 -6.37
CA ALA A 36 -3.58 -24.03 -5.32
C ALA A 36 -5.01 -24.23 -5.81
N ASN A 37 -5.61 -23.25 -6.48
CA ASN A 37 -6.95 -23.37 -7.04
C ASN A 37 -7.02 -24.49 -8.09
N GLY A 38 -6.03 -24.59 -8.98
CA GLY A 38 -5.96 -25.67 -9.98
C GLY A 38 -5.85 -27.06 -9.36
N ILE A 39 -5.08 -27.20 -8.27
CA ILE A 39 -4.90 -28.48 -7.57
C ILE A 39 -6.16 -28.88 -6.76
N PHE A 40 -6.76 -27.95 -6.03
CA PHE A 40 -7.86 -28.26 -5.11
C PHE A 40 -9.22 -28.27 -5.78
N PHE A 41 -9.46 -27.46 -6.79
CA PHE A 41 -10.77 -27.31 -7.43
C PHE A 41 -10.83 -27.89 -8.86
N GLY A 42 -9.70 -28.31 -9.44
CA GLY A 42 -9.64 -29.01 -10.72
C GLY A 42 -9.92 -28.16 -11.96
N GLU A 43 -10.48 -26.98 -11.81
CA GLU A 43 -10.80 -26.07 -12.92
C GLU A 43 -10.29 -24.65 -12.61
N LEU A 44 -9.54 -24.11 -13.55
CA LEU A 44 -9.10 -22.70 -13.52
C LEU A 44 -10.06 -21.92 -14.43
N GLU A 45 -11.22 -21.54 -13.92
CA GLU A 45 -12.07 -20.59 -14.62
C GLU A 45 -11.45 -19.19 -14.57
N TRP A 46 -10.74 -18.85 -15.63
CA TRP A 46 -10.29 -17.49 -15.85
C TRP A 46 -11.49 -16.64 -16.23
N GLY A 47 -12.06 -15.92 -15.28
CA GLY A 47 -13.11 -14.95 -15.54
C GLY A 47 -12.66 -13.83 -16.53
N ASN A 48 -13.19 -12.65 -16.40
CA ASN A 48 -12.83 -11.52 -17.26
C ASN A 48 -11.37 -11.11 -17.05
N THR A 49 -10.47 -11.46 -17.98
CA THR A 49 -9.03 -11.17 -17.93
C THR A 49 -8.73 -9.68 -17.72
N LYS A 50 -9.56 -8.78 -18.29
CA LYS A 50 -9.39 -7.33 -18.08
C LYS A 50 -9.67 -6.93 -16.64
N ALA A 51 -10.68 -7.51 -15.99
CA ALA A 51 -11.00 -7.24 -14.59
C ALA A 51 -9.89 -7.75 -13.67
N ILE A 52 -9.36 -8.96 -13.94
CA ILE A 52 -8.24 -9.53 -13.18
C ILE A 52 -6.98 -8.66 -13.30
N LEU A 53 -6.66 -8.22 -14.52
CA LEU A 53 -5.48 -7.40 -14.76
C LEU A 53 -5.62 -6.02 -14.08
N SER A 54 -6.77 -5.36 -14.18
CA SER A 54 -7.01 -4.07 -13.52
C SER A 54 -6.98 -4.20 -11.99
N TYR A 55 -7.54 -5.28 -11.44
CA TYR A 55 -7.44 -5.61 -10.02
C TYR A 55 -5.98 -5.78 -9.59
N PHE A 56 -5.22 -6.61 -10.31
CA PHE A 56 -3.82 -6.89 -10.00
C PHE A 56 -2.94 -5.64 -10.02
N VAL A 57 -3.10 -4.78 -11.04
CA VAL A 57 -2.35 -3.51 -11.13
C VAL A 57 -2.72 -2.56 -9.99
N THR A 58 -3.99 -2.48 -9.64
CA THR A 58 -4.47 -1.62 -8.54
C THR A 58 -3.96 -2.12 -7.19
N GLU A 59 -4.04 -3.42 -6.93
CA GLU A 59 -3.50 -4.07 -5.74
C GLU A 59 -1.98 -3.89 -5.62
N LEU A 60 -1.25 -4.03 -6.73
CA LEU A 60 0.19 -3.80 -6.76
C LEU A 60 0.53 -2.36 -6.36
N ALA A 61 -0.20 -1.37 -6.88
CA ALA A 61 0.02 0.04 -6.54
C ALA A 61 -0.28 0.32 -5.06
N LEU A 62 -1.35 -0.25 -4.51
CA LEU A 62 -1.71 -0.12 -3.10
C LEU A 62 -0.68 -0.78 -2.18
N HIS A 63 -0.23 -1.99 -2.50
CA HIS A 63 0.80 -2.69 -1.73
C HIS A 63 2.15 -1.94 -1.78
N TYR A 64 2.53 -1.42 -2.94
CA TYR A 64 3.73 -0.60 -3.04
C TYR A 64 3.64 0.68 -2.20
N ALA A 65 2.49 1.36 -2.21
CA ALA A 65 2.25 2.51 -1.34
C ALA A 65 2.36 2.14 0.15
N LEU A 66 1.81 0.98 0.56
CA LEU A 66 1.91 0.47 1.93
C LEU A 66 3.37 0.20 2.33
N VAL A 67 4.15 -0.42 1.45
CA VAL A 67 5.59 -0.69 1.68
C VAL A 67 6.36 0.62 1.84
N LEU A 68 6.07 1.64 1.04
CA LEU A 68 6.68 2.97 1.19
C LEU A 68 6.31 3.66 2.50
N ILE A 69 5.06 3.50 2.97
CA ILE A 69 4.65 3.96 4.31
C ILE A 69 5.49 3.29 5.39
N CYS A 70 5.65 1.97 5.33
CA CYS A 70 6.47 1.22 6.28
C CYS A 70 7.95 1.66 6.26
N MET A 71 8.50 1.91 5.06
CA MET A 71 9.84 2.45 4.88
C MET A 71 9.98 3.84 5.54
N ALA A 72 9.05 4.75 5.29
CA ALA A 72 9.07 6.08 5.87
C ALA A 72 9.00 6.03 7.41
N ILE A 73 8.14 5.17 7.97
CA ILE A 73 8.04 4.95 9.42
C ILE A 73 9.36 4.43 9.98
N ALA A 74 9.99 3.45 9.32
CA ALA A 74 11.28 2.90 9.74
C ALA A 74 12.39 3.97 9.75
N ILE A 75 12.39 4.87 8.78
CA ILE A 75 13.34 5.99 8.71
C ILE A 75 13.11 6.98 9.85
N ILE A 76 11.86 7.30 10.17
CA ILE A 76 11.50 8.28 11.20
C ILE A 76 11.81 7.75 12.60
N LEU A 77 11.42 6.52 12.90
CA LEU A 77 11.48 5.97 14.28
C LEU A 77 12.88 5.54 14.71
N LYS A 78 13.80 5.28 13.78
CA LYS A 78 15.17 4.77 14.06
C LYS A 78 15.23 3.47 14.89
N ASN A 79 14.11 2.86 15.17
CA ASN A 79 14.00 1.64 15.96
C ASN A 79 13.37 0.53 15.11
N ASN A 80 14.18 -0.44 14.74
CA ASN A 80 13.75 -1.52 13.84
C ASN A 80 12.63 -2.38 14.45
N VAL A 81 12.65 -2.61 15.76
CA VAL A 81 11.64 -3.44 16.44
C VAL A 81 10.27 -2.77 16.39
N ILE A 82 10.20 -1.49 16.77
CA ILE A 82 8.94 -0.73 16.75
C ILE A 82 8.42 -0.61 15.30
N SER A 83 9.31 -0.35 14.36
CA SER A 83 8.94 -0.25 12.93
C SER A 83 8.37 -1.57 12.39
N MET A 84 8.95 -2.72 12.77
CA MET A 84 8.41 -4.03 12.41
C MET A 84 7.03 -4.28 13.02
N VAL A 85 6.83 -3.96 14.29
CA VAL A 85 5.52 -4.11 14.94
C VAL A 85 4.46 -3.27 14.24
N ILE A 86 4.76 -2.01 13.91
CA ILE A 86 3.83 -1.13 13.20
C ILE A 86 3.54 -1.68 11.79
N ALA A 87 4.55 -2.16 11.07
CA ALA A 87 4.38 -2.75 9.73
C ALA A 87 3.47 -3.99 9.77
N VAL A 88 3.64 -4.86 10.77
CA VAL A 88 2.76 -6.02 10.99
C VAL A 88 1.34 -5.57 11.32
N CYS A 89 1.15 -4.59 12.20
CA CYS A 89 -0.17 -4.06 12.53
C CYS A 89 -0.87 -3.45 11.30
N LEU A 90 -0.14 -2.74 10.44
CA LEU A 90 -0.67 -2.19 9.19
C LEU A 90 -1.08 -3.30 8.21
N SER A 91 -0.25 -4.34 8.07
CA SER A 91 -0.51 -5.46 7.15
C SER A 91 -1.65 -6.37 7.62
N MET A 92 -1.85 -6.51 8.92
CA MET A 92 -2.95 -7.31 9.51
C MET A 92 -4.30 -6.57 9.60
N ASN A 93 -4.45 -5.43 8.92
CA ASN A 93 -5.68 -4.62 8.93
C ASN A 93 -6.16 -4.16 10.32
N VAL A 94 -5.27 -4.11 11.32
CA VAL A 94 -5.60 -3.60 12.67
C VAL A 94 -6.12 -2.16 12.60
N MET A 95 -5.72 -1.40 11.58
CA MET A 95 -6.21 -0.05 11.31
C MET A 95 -7.72 0.03 11.06
N THR A 96 -8.37 -1.06 10.68
CA THR A 96 -9.84 -1.11 10.52
C THR A 96 -10.56 -0.76 11.84
N ILE A 97 -10.01 -1.18 12.98
CA ILE A 97 -10.54 -0.84 14.31
C ILE A 97 -10.42 0.65 14.55
N VAL A 98 -9.26 1.24 14.23
CA VAL A 98 -9.02 2.68 14.37
C VAL A 98 -9.98 3.48 13.49
N TYR A 99 -10.17 3.04 12.24
CA TYR A 99 -11.11 3.69 11.33
C TYR A 99 -12.56 3.60 11.83
N GLY A 100 -12.96 2.49 12.44
CA GLY A 100 -14.27 2.34 13.05
C GLY A 100 -14.49 3.36 14.18
N VAL A 101 -13.51 3.52 15.06
CA VAL A 101 -13.57 4.48 16.16
C VAL A 101 -13.60 5.93 15.62
N VAL A 102 -12.74 6.27 14.67
CA VAL A 102 -12.69 7.62 14.07
C VAL A 102 -13.97 7.94 13.32
N ASN A 103 -14.51 7.00 12.51
CA ASN A 103 -15.78 7.21 11.83
C ASN A 103 -16.93 7.44 12.81
N SER A 104 -16.97 6.68 13.92
CA SER A 104 -17.99 6.86 14.96
C SER A 104 -17.88 8.23 15.63
N ALA A 105 -16.67 8.72 15.85
CA ALA A 105 -16.44 10.05 16.40
C ALA A 105 -16.87 11.15 15.43
N ILE A 106 -16.56 11.03 14.15
CA ILE A 106 -16.92 11.99 13.09
C ILE A 106 -18.44 12.04 12.89
N GLN A 107 -19.11 10.89 12.92
CA GLN A 107 -20.59 10.84 12.83
C GLN A 107 -21.28 11.55 14.00
N LYS A 108 -20.71 11.47 15.21
CA LYS A 108 -21.21 12.20 16.40
C LYS A 108 -21.09 13.72 16.25
N ILE A 109 -20.15 14.21 15.44
CA ILE A 109 -19.96 15.65 15.15
C ILE A 109 -20.93 16.13 14.04
N GLY A 110 -21.75 15.23 13.46
CA GLY A 110 -22.79 15.58 12.48
C GLY A 110 -22.40 15.36 11.00
N ILE A 111 -21.22 14.80 10.72
CA ILE A 111 -20.77 14.50 9.35
C ILE A 111 -21.13 13.04 9.02
N GLN A 112 -22.36 12.80 8.58
CA GLN A 112 -22.89 11.42 8.40
C GLN A 112 -22.32 10.66 7.19
N ASN A 113 -21.77 11.34 6.17
CA ASN A 113 -21.34 10.72 4.91
C ASN A 113 -19.82 10.53 4.78
N PHE A 114 -19.04 10.90 5.79
CA PHE A 114 -17.59 10.75 5.74
C PHE A 114 -17.16 9.36 6.19
N GLN A 115 -16.37 8.69 5.35
CA GLN A 115 -15.84 7.35 5.60
C GLN A 115 -14.32 7.36 5.37
N ILE A 116 -13.56 7.44 6.44
CA ILE A 116 -12.10 7.59 6.39
C ILE A 116 -11.40 6.46 5.63
N TYR A 117 -11.92 5.25 5.69
CA TYR A 117 -11.34 4.08 5.01
C TYR A 117 -11.34 4.19 3.48
N LYS A 118 -12.21 5.03 2.89
CA LYS A 118 -12.22 5.29 1.43
C LYS A 118 -11.00 6.09 0.96
N TYR A 119 -10.33 6.79 1.87
CA TYR A 119 -9.21 7.69 1.56
C TYR A 119 -7.87 7.15 2.06
N THR A 120 -7.84 5.99 2.67
CA THR A 120 -6.62 5.36 3.21
C THR A 120 -6.22 4.13 2.41
N ILE A 121 -4.91 3.84 2.39
CA ILE A 121 -4.35 2.68 1.65
C ILE A 121 -4.90 1.37 2.21
N THR A 122 -4.80 1.16 3.53
CA THR A 122 -5.27 -0.07 4.18
C THR A 122 -6.79 -0.22 4.09
N GLY A 123 -7.54 0.89 4.11
CA GLY A 123 -8.97 0.88 3.86
C GLY A 123 -9.33 0.49 2.42
N LYS A 124 -8.59 0.99 1.44
CA LYS A 124 -8.77 0.61 0.03
C LYS A 124 -8.42 -0.86 -0.21
N LEU A 125 -7.34 -1.37 0.38
CA LEU A 125 -6.96 -2.78 0.31
C LEU A 125 -8.06 -3.71 0.87
N SER A 126 -8.74 -3.31 1.94
CA SER A 126 -9.80 -4.12 2.55
C SER A 126 -11.15 -4.02 1.82
N LEU A 127 -11.39 -2.96 1.06
CA LEU A 127 -12.66 -2.69 0.38
C LEU A 127 -12.67 -3.04 -1.10
N LEU A 128 -11.50 -3.25 -1.72
CA LEU A 128 -11.43 -3.52 -3.15
C LEU A 128 -12.02 -4.92 -3.43
N PRO A 129 -13.16 -5.02 -4.14
CA PRO A 129 -13.76 -6.30 -4.48
C PRO A 129 -12.90 -7.02 -5.54
N MET A 130 -12.98 -8.34 -5.63
CA MET A 130 -12.28 -9.13 -6.65
C MET A 130 -12.70 -8.80 -8.09
N ASN A 131 -13.89 -8.22 -8.27
CA ASN A 131 -14.36 -7.74 -9.58
C ASN A 131 -14.71 -6.23 -9.49
N PRO A 132 -13.68 -5.36 -9.40
CA PRO A 132 -13.88 -3.94 -9.16
C PRO A 132 -14.44 -3.25 -10.42
N SER A 133 -15.31 -2.26 -10.21
CA SER A 133 -15.70 -1.35 -11.27
C SER A 133 -14.51 -0.46 -11.70
N GLY A 134 -14.52 0.03 -12.94
CA GLY A 134 -13.47 0.91 -13.44
C GLY A 134 -13.27 2.17 -12.57
N ASN A 135 -14.35 2.71 -12.01
CA ASN A 135 -14.30 3.88 -11.12
C ASN A 135 -13.66 3.54 -9.77
N GLU A 136 -13.89 2.35 -9.23
CA GLU A 136 -13.27 1.88 -7.99
C GLU A 136 -11.77 1.67 -8.17
N CYS A 137 -11.35 1.06 -9.28
CA CYS A 137 -9.94 0.93 -9.64
C CYS A 137 -9.26 2.30 -9.78
N LEU A 138 -9.86 3.24 -10.50
CA LEU A 138 -9.32 4.58 -10.67
C LEU A 138 -9.19 5.32 -9.33
N ALA A 139 -10.21 5.24 -8.48
CA ALA A 139 -10.17 5.86 -7.17
C ALA A 139 -9.10 5.24 -6.26
N ALA A 140 -8.96 3.91 -6.25
CA ALA A 140 -7.95 3.21 -5.47
C ALA A 140 -6.53 3.50 -5.98
N PHE A 141 -6.34 3.47 -7.29
CA PHE A 141 -5.07 3.81 -7.93
C PHE A 141 -4.68 5.28 -7.68
N GLY A 142 -5.64 6.22 -7.75
CA GLY A 142 -5.41 7.62 -7.44
C GLY A 142 -4.96 7.83 -6.00
N VAL A 143 -5.59 7.16 -5.03
CA VAL A 143 -5.16 7.18 -3.62
C VAL A 143 -3.75 6.62 -3.49
N ALA A 144 -3.44 5.49 -4.12
CA ALA A 144 -2.11 4.90 -4.09
C ALA A 144 -1.05 5.86 -4.62
N MET A 145 -1.27 6.49 -5.76
CA MET A 145 -0.34 7.45 -6.38
C MET A 145 -0.08 8.66 -5.49
N VAL A 146 -1.11 9.23 -4.87
CA VAL A 146 -0.97 10.36 -3.94
C VAL A 146 -0.08 9.95 -2.75
N PHE A 147 -0.33 8.79 -2.15
CA PHE A 147 0.48 8.30 -1.04
C PHE A 147 1.92 7.99 -1.44
N ILE A 148 2.16 7.41 -2.61
CA ILE A 148 3.51 7.16 -3.15
C ILE A 148 4.29 8.47 -3.24
N VAL A 149 3.72 9.51 -3.85
CA VAL A 149 4.37 10.82 -3.99
C VAL A 149 4.65 11.45 -2.63
N ILE A 150 3.67 11.42 -1.72
CA ILE A 150 3.85 11.96 -0.36
C ILE A 150 4.95 11.21 0.39
N MET A 151 4.97 9.89 0.36
CA MET A 151 5.94 9.10 1.12
C MET A 151 7.35 9.23 0.57
N ILE A 152 7.54 9.30 -0.73
CA ILE A 152 8.84 9.58 -1.35
C ILE A 152 9.32 10.97 -0.94
N SER A 153 8.45 11.98 -0.97
CA SER A 153 8.79 13.35 -0.57
C SER A 153 9.16 13.44 0.92
N VAL A 154 8.38 12.79 1.79
CA VAL A 154 8.66 12.75 3.24
C VAL A 154 9.99 12.05 3.51
N SER A 155 10.22 10.90 2.88
CA SER A 155 11.49 10.16 3.03
C SER A 155 12.68 11.02 2.63
N SER A 156 12.61 11.70 1.49
CA SER A 156 13.66 12.59 1.00
C SER A 156 13.95 13.75 1.97
N VAL A 157 12.90 14.43 2.47
CA VAL A 157 13.06 15.54 3.42
C VAL A 157 13.64 15.08 4.76
N VAL A 158 13.20 13.93 5.27
CA VAL A 158 13.72 13.39 6.55
C VAL A 158 15.19 13.02 6.42
N PHE A 159 15.60 12.45 5.29
CA PHE A 159 17.03 12.16 5.04
C PHE A 159 17.88 13.44 4.97
N GLN A 160 17.43 14.47 4.23
CA GLN A 160 18.14 15.74 4.13
C GLN A 160 18.37 16.41 5.49
N LYS A 161 17.42 16.30 6.42
CA LYS A 161 17.55 16.86 7.78
C LYS A 161 18.42 16.03 8.74
N ARG A 162 18.79 14.81 8.36
CA ARG A 162 19.59 13.91 9.23
C ARG A 162 21.09 14.06 9.06
N ASP A 163 21.52 14.66 7.98
CA ASP A 163 22.94 14.79 7.64
C ASP A 163 23.47 16.24 7.85
N ILE A 164 22.69 17.04 8.58
CA ILE A 164 23.12 18.31 9.18
C ILE A 164 23.26 18.12 10.69
#